data_20dbed3c315abd1454df9961bc8e73ed
#
_entry.id   20dbed3c315abd1454df9961bc8e73ed
#
_cell.length_a   1.000
_cell.length_b   1.000
_cell.length_c   1.000
_cell.angle_alpha   90.00
_cell.angle_beta   90.00
_cell.angle_gamma   90.00
#
_symmetry.space_group_name_H-M   'P 1'
#
loop_
_entity.id
_entity.type
_entity.pdbx_description
1 polymer ?
#
loop_
_entity_poly.entity_id
_entity_poly.type
_entity_poly.pdbx_seq_one_letter_code
_entity_poly.pdbx_strand_id
1 'polypeptide(L)'
;AKIDTVDDEWIEMVIQDIEKIKKGTVLSSSKIIKVDSLSGKGINNLKENILSLANTVKLPISTENFKLYVDRVFSKEGYGTIVTGTVKSGMISNGDVVELLPDKIQATIRGIQTHGGNTNGVSMGDRAALNLSKIELGVVRRGTILSEPNKITVTDTIVASIKISKHTNWKIKNNQRVRTHLGTREVLARLKFLHTNKENNYNCLIHFEKKVGVTINELFLIRSYSPMETIANGKVLDLGRSIEKKLIK
;
A
#
# COMPACT_ATOMS: atom_id res chain seq x y z
N ALA A 1 -16.98 7.41 -13.91
CA ALA A 1 -16.56 8.62 -14.64
C ALA A 1 -16.86 8.45 -16.13
N LYS A 2 -16.92 9.57 -16.90
CA LYS A 2 -17.16 9.57 -18.37
C LYS A 2 -18.51 8.95 -18.73
N ILE A 3 -19.56 9.29 -18.01
CA ILE A 3 -20.92 8.78 -18.30
C ILE A 3 -21.54 9.35 -19.56
N ASP A 4 -20.92 10.33 -20.17
CA ASP A 4 -21.28 10.95 -21.47
C ASP A 4 -20.88 10.09 -22.68
N THR A 5 -19.98 9.12 -22.49
CA THR A 5 -19.43 8.29 -23.59
C THR A 5 -20.25 7.04 -23.91
N VAL A 6 -21.28 6.74 -23.11
CA VAL A 6 -22.12 5.54 -23.21
C VAL A 6 -23.58 5.88 -22.88
N ASP A 7 -24.50 5.04 -23.31
CA ASP A 7 -25.93 5.18 -23.01
C ASP A 7 -26.29 4.76 -21.57
N ASP A 8 -27.52 5.06 -21.19
CA ASP A 8 -27.99 4.78 -19.83
C ASP A 8 -28.11 3.27 -19.53
N GLU A 9 -28.41 2.44 -20.51
CA GLU A 9 -28.50 0.97 -20.36
C GLU A 9 -27.13 0.40 -20.01
N TRP A 10 -26.09 0.84 -20.71
CA TRP A 10 -24.70 0.46 -20.40
C TRP A 10 -24.27 0.90 -19.01
N ILE A 11 -24.64 2.13 -18.59
CA ILE A 11 -24.36 2.64 -17.26
C ILE A 11 -24.98 1.77 -16.18
N GLU A 12 -26.24 1.38 -16.33
CA GLU A 12 -26.93 0.51 -15.36
C GLU A 12 -26.30 -0.89 -15.28
N MET A 13 -25.87 -1.46 -16.40
CA MET A 13 -25.14 -2.73 -16.42
C MET A 13 -23.83 -2.64 -15.63
N VAL A 14 -23.04 -1.58 -15.83
CA VAL A 14 -21.80 -1.34 -15.07
C VAL A 14 -22.07 -1.14 -13.58
N ILE A 15 -23.15 -0.45 -13.21
CA ILE A 15 -23.55 -0.28 -11.81
C ILE A 15 -23.87 -1.63 -11.17
N GLN A 16 -24.62 -2.49 -11.85
CA GLN A 16 -24.93 -3.83 -11.34
C GLN A 16 -23.67 -4.66 -11.11
N ASP A 17 -22.68 -4.58 -11.99
CA ASP A 17 -21.41 -5.28 -11.81
C ASP A 17 -20.60 -4.71 -10.64
N ILE A 18 -20.59 -3.39 -10.46
CA ILE A 18 -19.97 -2.76 -9.29
C ILE A 18 -20.67 -3.21 -8.00
N GLU A 19 -21.99 -3.25 -7.96
CA GLU A 19 -22.73 -3.71 -6.78
C GLU A 19 -22.44 -5.19 -6.45
N LYS A 20 -22.30 -6.07 -7.45
CA LYS A 20 -21.85 -7.46 -7.23
C LYS A 20 -20.46 -7.51 -6.58
N ILE A 21 -19.51 -6.70 -7.06
CA ILE A 21 -18.13 -6.65 -6.54
C ILE A 21 -18.10 -6.07 -5.13
N LYS A 22 -18.91 -5.04 -4.84
CA LYS A 22 -19.00 -4.41 -3.51
C LYS A 22 -19.53 -5.35 -2.44
N LYS A 23 -20.41 -6.28 -2.81
CA LYS A 23 -21.10 -7.16 -1.87
C LYS A 23 -20.14 -7.97 -1.00
N GLY A 24 -20.26 -7.83 0.33
CA GLY A 24 -19.39 -8.51 1.30
C GLY A 24 -17.99 -7.89 1.46
N THR A 25 -17.77 -6.70 0.92
CA THR A 25 -16.56 -5.90 1.15
C THR A 25 -16.85 -4.72 2.09
N VAL A 26 -15.81 -4.00 2.50
CA VAL A 26 -15.93 -2.74 3.28
C VAL A 26 -16.67 -1.64 2.51
N LEU A 27 -16.81 -1.80 1.19
CA LEU A 27 -17.49 -0.85 0.31
C LEU A 27 -18.97 -1.19 0.09
N SER A 28 -19.50 -2.23 0.73
CA SER A 28 -20.88 -2.71 0.48
C SER A 28 -21.95 -1.64 0.66
N SER A 29 -21.76 -0.72 1.61
CA SER A 29 -22.66 0.43 1.86
C SER A 29 -22.26 1.72 1.13
N SER A 30 -21.17 1.73 0.36
CA SER A 30 -20.68 2.94 -0.31
C SER A 30 -21.61 3.34 -1.46
N LYS A 31 -21.86 4.65 -1.60
CA LYS A 31 -22.62 5.19 -2.73
C LYS A 31 -21.83 5.10 -4.03
N ILE A 32 -22.53 4.86 -5.14
CA ILE A 32 -21.99 5.01 -6.50
C ILE A 32 -22.43 6.36 -7.03
N ILE A 33 -21.49 7.21 -7.43
CA ILE A 33 -21.78 8.54 -7.96
C ILE A 33 -21.36 8.56 -9.44
N LYS A 34 -22.35 8.81 -10.29
CA LYS A 34 -22.17 8.93 -11.74
C LYS A 34 -21.65 10.34 -12.06
N VAL A 35 -20.52 10.45 -12.75
CA VAL A 35 -19.90 11.74 -13.06
C VAL A 35 -19.36 11.80 -14.50
N ASP A 36 -19.41 12.98 -15.06
CA ASP A 36 -18.63 13.38 -16.21
C ASP A 36 -17.90 14.69 -15.92
N SER A 37 -16.56 14.67 -16.10
CA SER A 37 -15.72 15.83 -15.80
C SER A 37 -15.72 16.89 -16.89
N LEU A 38 -16.10 16.56 -18.14
CA LEU A 38 -16.15 17.52 -19.25
C LEU A 38 -17.42 18.36 -19.17
N SER A 39 -18.58 17.71 -19.04
CA SER A 39 -19.86 18.40 -18.94
C SER A 39 -20.15 18.94 -17.54
N GLY A 40 -19.41 18.47 -16.50
CA GLY A 40 -19.68 18.79 -15.11
C GLY A 40 -20.83 17.99 -14.49
N LYS A 41 -21.46 17.07 -15.23
CA LYS A 41 -22.58 16.25 -14.73
C LYS A 41 -22.16 15.43 -13.52
N GLY A 42 -22.89 15.57 -12.40
CA GLY A 42 -22.66 14.86 -11.16
C GLY A 42 -21.49 15.37 -10.30
N ILE A 43 -20.71 16.35 -10.74
CA ILE A 43 -19.54 16.86 -10.02
C ILE A 43 -19.92 17.51 -8.70
N ASN A 44 -21.01 18.28 -8.63
CA ASN A 44 -21.44 18.89 -7.38
C ASN A 44 -21.86 17.83 -6.34
N ASN A 45 -22.61 16.81 -6.75
CA ASN A 45 -23.00 15.70 -5.89
C ASN A 45 -21.74 14.95 -5.39
N LEU A 46 -20.72 14.74 -6.25
CA LEU A 46 -19.45 14.15 -5.84
C LEU A 46 -18.74 14.99 -4.78
N LYS A 47 -18.66 16.32 -4.97
CA LYS A 47 -18.05 17.24 -4.00
C LYS A 47 -18.75 17.20 -2.64
N GLU A 48 -20.07 17.25 -2.62
CA GLU A 48 -20.87 17.17 -1.39
C GLU A 48 -20.63 15.85 -0.64
N ASN A 49 -20.62 14.72 -1.36
CA ASN A 49 -20.34 13.42 -0.75
C ASN A 49 -18.91 13.32 -0.21
N ILE A 50 -17.91 13.85 -0.92
CA ILE A 50 -16.51 13.91 -0.43
C ILE A 50 -16.43 14.74 0.85
N LEU A 51 -17.02 15.93 0.88
CA LEU A 51 -17.02 16.80 2.07
C LEU A 51 -17.73 16.14 3.26
N SER A 52 -18.89 15.51 3.01
CA SER A 52 -19.61 14.75 4.04
C SER A 52 -18.75 13.63 4.62
N LEU A 53 -18.07 12.84 3.78
CA LEU A 53 -17.18 11.78 4.23
C LEU A 53 -15.97 12.35 4.98
N ALA A 54 -15.34 13.42 4.49
CA ALA A 54 -14.19 14.04 5.14
C ALA A 54 -14.51 14.48 6.58
N ASN A 55 -15.71 14.98 6.82
CA ASN A 55 -16.16 15.38 8.16
C ASN A 55 -16.38 14.18 9.11
N THR A 56 -16.54 12.97 8.59
CA THR A 56 -16.73 11.75 9.41
C THR A 56 -15.43 11.01 9.70
N VAL A 57 -14.39 11.23 8.89
CA VAL A 57 -13.11 10.54 9.04
C VAL A 57 -12.30 11.20 10.15
N LYS A 58 -12.05 10.44 11.22
CA LYS A 58 -11.07 10.81 12.24
C LYS A 58 -9.73 10.20 11.83
N LEU A 59 -8.76 11.04 11.50
CA LEU A 59 -7.40 10.57 11.30
C LEU A 59 -6.84 10.13 12.66
N PRO A 60 -6.34 8.90 12.81
CA PRO A 60 -5.66 8.50 14.03
C PRO A 60 -4.42 9.38 14.20
N ILE A 61 -4.18 9.87 15.43
CA ILE A 61 -2.92 10.52 15.76
C ILE A 61 -1.88 9.38 15.75
N SER A 62 -0.98 9.43 14.77
CA SER A 62 0.09 8.44 14.70
C SER A 62 1.21 8.85 15.65
N THR A 63 1.41 8.05 16.68
CA THR A 63 2.61 8.09 17.57
C THR A 63 3.71 7.16 17.06
N GLU A 64 3.49 6.51 15.92
CA GLU A 64 4.43 5.58 15.30
C GLU A 64 5.59 6.34 14.64
N ASN A 65 6.69 5.61 14.39
CA ASN A 65 7.83 6.14 13.65
C ASN A 65 7.45 6.50 12.21
N PHE A 66 8.18 7.45 11.63
CA PHE A 66 7.98 7.87 10.24
C PHE A 66 8.10 6.70 9.28
N LYS A 67 7.13 6.60 8.37
CA LYS A 67 7.12 5.62 7.28
C LYS A 67 6.46 6.21 6.04
N LEU A 68 7.17 6.15 4.91
CA LEU A 68 6.67 6.54 3.61
C LEU A 68 7.02 5.46 2.58
N TYR A 69 6.03 5.05 1.77
CA TYR A 69 6.28 4.20 0.61
C TYR A 69 6.49 5.06 -0.63
N VAL A 70 7.64 4.90 -1.26
CA VAL A 70 7.96 5.58 -2.51
C VAL A 70 7.06 5.05 -3.64
N ASP A 71 6.34 5.95 -4.30
CA ASP A 71 5.52 5.63 -5.47
C ASP A 71 6.13 6.13 -6.79
N ARG A 72 6.91 7.22 -6.75
CA ARG A 72 7.66 7.75 -7.89
C ARG A 72 9.04 8.23 -7.48
N VAL A 73 9.97 8.14 -8.41
CA VAL A 73 11.34 8.65 -8.27
C VAL A 73 11.68 9.42 -9.53
N PHE A 74 12.24 10.59 -9.39
CA PHE A 74 12.73 11.40 -10.51
C PHE A 74 13.90 12.29 -10.06
N SER A 75 14.64 12.78 -11.01
CA SER A 75 15.66 13.80 -10.76
C SER A 75 15.19 15.16 -11.29
N LYS A 76 15.60 16.20 -10.61
CA LYS A 76 15.43 17.58 -11.06
C LYS A 76 16.77 18.25 -11.05
N GLU A 77 17.13 18.94 -12.14
CA GLU A 77 18.37 19.66 -12.27
C GLU A 77 18.56 20.63 -11.10
N GLY A 78 19.75 20.64 -10.48
CA GLY A 78 20.07 21.42 -9.29
C GLY A 78 19.54 20.84 -7.96
N TYR A 79 18.58 19.92 -7.98
CA TYR A 79 17.99 19.34 -6.77
C TYR A 79 18.42 17.88 -6.48
N GLY A 80 18.83 17.14 -7.51
CA GLY A 80 19.19 15.73 -7.36
C GLY A 80 17.97 14.81 -7.30
N THR A 81 18.05 13.74 -6.50
CA THR A 81 17.00 12.71 -6.43
C THR A 81 15.82 13.15 -5.57
N ILE A 82 14.64 13.13 -6.16
CA ILE A 82 13.37 13.41 -5.50
C ILE A 82 12.51 12.16 -5.51
N VAL A 83 11.93 11.83 -4.37
CA VAL A 83 10.98 10.74 -4.21
C VAL A 83 9.62 11.28 -3.82
N THR A 84 8.54 10.66 -4.31
CA THR A 84 7.18 10.98 -3.87
C THR A 84 6.52 9.78 -3.23
N GLY A 85 5.61 10.05 -2.31
CA GLY A 85 4.82 9.04 -1.63
C GLY A 85 3.83 9.66 -0.65
N THR A 86 2.99 8.81 -0.05
CA THR A 86 2.12 9.21 1.05
C THR A 86 2.73 8.77 2.36
N VAL A 87 2.80 9.69 3.33
CA VAL A 87 3.25 9.40 4.70
C VAL A 87 2.25 8.45 5.34
N LYS A 88 2.69 7.25 5.66
CA LYS A 88 1.85 6.18 6.21
C LYS A 88 1.72 6.28 7.72
N SER A 89 2.78 6.71 8.40
CA SER A 89 2.84 6.91 9.85
C SER A 89 3.91 7.94 10.22
N GLY A 90 3.82 8.48 11.43
CA GLY A 90 4.78 9.43 12.00
C GLY A 90 4.84 10.77 11.29
N MET A 91 5.93 11.48 11.51
CA MET A 91 6.25 12.77 10.92
C MET A 91 7.74 12.85 10.59
N ILE A 92 8.11 13.74 9.66
CA ILE A 92 9.49 13.99 9.28
C ILE A 92 9.67 15.46 8.92
N SER A 93 10.86 16.00 9.18
CA SER A 93 11.21 17.39 8.95
C SER A 93 12.40 17.54 8.02
N ASN A 94 12.56 18.75 7.53
CA ASN A 94 13.74 19.13 6.74
C ASN A 94 15.01 19.01 7.60
N GLY A 95 16.06 18.39 7.08
CA GLY A 95 17.29 18.11 7.80
C GLY A 95 17.34 16.73 8.47
N ASP A 96 16.21 16.06 8.64
CA ASP A 96 16.17 14.72 9.25
C ASP A 96 16.85 13.67 8.37
N VAL A 97 17.36 12.62 9.02
CA VAL A 97 17.95 11.46 8.36
C VAL A 97 16.90 10.36 8.20
N VAL A 98 16.79 9.84 7.00
CA VAL A 98 15.95 8.67 6.67
C VAL A 98 16.81 7.50 6.23
N GLU A 99 16.30 6.30 6.47
CA GLU A 99 16.84 5.04 5.96
C GLU A 99 15.97 4.50 4.83
N LEU A 100 16.61 4.17 3.71
CA LEU A 100 15.99 3.61 2.51
C LEU A 100 16.02 2.08 2.59
N LEU A 101 14.86 1.47 2.71
CA LEU A 101 14.73 0.03 2.88
C LEU A 101 14.24 -0.66 1.60
N PRO A 102 14.71 -1.88 1.32
CA PRO A 102 15.44 -2.80 2.22
C PRO A 102 16.96 -2.61 2.20
N ASP A 103 17.51 -1.73 1.39
CA ASP A 103 18.96 -1.63 1.12
C ASP A 103 19.73 -0.97 2.29
N LYS A 104 19.03 -0.38 3.28
CA LYS A 104 19.57 0.26 4.49
C LYS A 104 20.53 1.43 4.22
N ILE A 105 20.26 2.16 3.16
CA ILE A 105 21.02 3.35 2.79
C ILE A 105 20.46 4.57 3.50
N GLN A 106 21.30 5.38 4.12
CA GLN A 106 20.86 6.60 4.79
C GLN A 106 20.97 7.81 3.86
N ALA A 107 20.00 8.72 3.99
CA ALA A 107 19.96 9.99 3.30
C ALA A 107 19.42 11.09 4.21
N THR A 108 19.87 12.33 3.99
CA THR A 108 19.29 13.49 4.66
C THR A 108 18.26 14.14 3.76
N ILE A 109 17.14 14.57 4.33
CA ILE A 109 16.10 15.33 3.63
C ILE A 109 16.56 16.77 3.47
N ARG A 110 16.70 17.24 2.23
CA ARG A 110 17.12 18.60 1.89
C ARG A 110 15.95 19.55 1.63
N GLY A 111 14.80 19.00 1.36
CA GLY A 111 13.61 19.78 1.05
C GLY A 111 12.37 18.90 1.00
N ILE A 112 11.28 19.48 1.42
CA ILE A 112 9.96 18.83 1.46
C ILE A 112 8.98 19.70 0.73
N GLN A 113 8.14 19.08 -0.13
CA GLN A 113 7.02 19.74 -0.78
C GLN A 113 5.74 18.91 -0.55
N THR A 114 4.66 19.60 -0.24
CA THR A 114 3.30 19.05 -0.19
C THR A 114 2.32 20.05 -0.78
N HIS A 115 1.25 19.58 -1.43
CA HIS A 115 0.22 20.43 -2.06
C HIS A 115 0.77 21.52 -3.00
N GLY A 116 1.92 21.25 -3.66
CA GLY A 116 2.55 22.19 -4.60
C GLY A 116 3.41 23.28 -3.96
N GLY A 117 3.55 23.32 -2.62
CA GLY A 117 4.36 24.27 -1.88
C GLY A 117 5.48 23.63 -1.06
N ASN A 118 6.52 24.42 -0.73
CA ASN A 118 7.57 24.01 0.20
C ASN A 118 7.05 24.03 1.64
N THR A 119 7.50 23.08 2.44
CA THR A 119 7.16 22.99 3.87
C THR A 119 8.37 22.50 4.67
N ASN A 120 8.39 22.77 5.97
CA ASN A 120 9.45 22.29 6.86
C ASN A 120 9.24 20.85 7.33
N GLY A 121 8.01 20.33 7.24
CA GLY A 121 7.71 18.97 7.68
C GLY A 121 6.42 18.45 7.09
N VAL A 122 6.25 17.13 7.16
CA VAL A 122 5.04 16.41 6.76
C VAL A 122 4.71 15.33 7.77
N SER A 123 3.44 14.97 7.86
CA SER A 123 2.90 14.01 8.81
C SER A 123 2.03 12.96 8.13
N MET A 124 1.57 11.99 8.91
CA MET A 124 0.68 10.93 8.45
C MET A 124 -0.51 11.49 7.67
N GLY A 125 -0.73 10.95 6.47
CA GLY A 125 -1.78 11.34 5.53
C GLY A 125 -1.30 12.28 4.43
N ASP A 126 -0.23 13.05 4.65
CA ASP A 126 0.30 13.95 3.64
C ASP A 126 0.88 13.21 2.44
N ARG A 127 0.62 13.74 1.25
CA ARG A 127 1.36 13.38 0.06
C ARG A 127 2.55 14.29 -0.09
N ALA A 128 3.76 13.71 0.03
CA ALA A 128 5.00 14.44 0.07
C ALA A 128 5.91 14.15 -1.13
N ALA A 129 6.67 15.18 -1.54
CA ALA A 129 7.87 15.05 -2.35
C ALA A 129 9.08 15.39 -1.46
N LEU A 130 10.00 14.44 -1.33
CA LEU A 130 11.18 14.54 -0.49
C LEU A 130 12.43 14.58 -1.36
N ASN A 131 13.24 15.63 -1.22
CA ASN A 131 14.55 15.73 -1.85
C ASN A 131 15.59 15.05 -0.96
N LEU A 132 16.26 14.03 -1.49
CA LEU A 132 17.23 13.20 -0.77
C LEU A 132 18.66 13.59 -1.13
N SER A 133 19.50 13.86 -0.11
CA SER A 133 20.90 14.18 -0.31
C SER A 133 21.72 12.93 -0.67
N LYS A 134 22.69 13.10 -1.55
CA LYS A 134 23.72 12.09 -1.88
C LYS A 134 23.16 10.73 -2.32
N ILE A 135 21.99 10.71 -2.90
CA ILE A 135 21.34 9.50 -3.44
C ILE A 135 21.28 9.61 -4.96
N GLU A 136 21.85 8.62 -5.64
CA GLU A 136 21.75 8.49 -7.08
C GLU A 136 20.36 7.96 -7.49
N LEU A 137 19.89 8.39 -8.66
CA LEU A 137 18.55 8.03 -9.16
C LEU A 137 18.29 6.51 -9.22
N GLY A 138 19.30 5.72 -9.57
CA GLY A 138 19.18 4.26 -9.70
C GLY A 138 19.09 3.49 -8.36
N VAL A 139 19.46 4.12 -7.25
CA VAL A 139 19.45 3.50 -5.92
C VAL A 139 18.04 3.38 -5.35
N VAL A 140 17.20 4.37 -5.62
CA VAL A 140 15.81 4.41 -5.14
C VAL A 140 14.84 4.04 -6.24
N ARG A 141 13.83 3.27 -5.91
CA ARG A 141 12.80 2.82 -6.85
C ARG A 141 11.43 2.80 -6.19
N ARG A 142 10.38 2.70 -7.00
CA ARG A 142 9.03 2.44 -6.49
C ARG A 142 9.05 1.21 -5.58
N GLY A 143 8.45 1.34 -4.40
CA GLY A 143 8.43 0.29 -3.38
C GLY A 143 9.58 0.34 -2.38
N THR A 144 10.54 1.28 -2.53
CA THR A 144 11.45 1.64 -1.44
C THR A 144 10.65 2.24 -0.29
N ILE A 145 11.02 1.90 0.94
CA ILE A 145 10.44 2.52 2.14
C ILE A 145 11.44 3.53 2.67
N LEU A 146 10.97 4.73 2.98
CA LEU A 146 11.71 5.67 3.81
C LEU A 146 11.18 5.57 5.23
N SER A 147 12.09 5.43 6.19
CA SER A 147 11.78 5.42 7.62
C SER A 147 12.86 6.12 8.42
N GLU A 148 12.59 6.41 9.68
CA GLU A 148 13.67 6.70 10.62
C GLU A 148 14.64 5.52 10.69
N PRO A 149 15.95 5.78 10.87
CA PRO A 149 16.97 4.72 10.91
C PRO A 149 16.68 3.65 11.97
N ASN A 150 16.86 2.38 11.59
CA ASN A 150 16.70 1.19 12.44
C ASN A 150 15.30 0.96 13.04
N LYS A 151 14.25 1.61 12.54
CA LYS A 151 12.88 1.47 13.05
C LYS A 151 12.06 0.39 12.37
N ILE A 152 12.40 0.01 11.15
CA ILE A 152 11.68 -1.02 10.39
C ILE A 152 12.56 -2.25 10.18
N THR A 153 11.99 -3.41 10.42
CA THR A 153 12.67 -4.68 10.19
C THR A 153 12.74 -5.02 8.72
N VAL A 154 13.92 -5.43 8.27
CA VAL A 154 14.15 -6.00 6.93
C VAL A 154 14.26 -7.51 7.05
N THR A 155 13.38 -8.24 6.38
CA THR A 155 13.31 -9.70 6.40
C THR A 155 12.90 -10.26 5.04
N ASP A 156 13.16 -11.52 4.80
CA ASP A 156 12.64 -12.30 3.67
C ASP A 156 11.52 -13.26 4.09
N THR A 157 11.19 -13.30 5.39
CA THR A 157 10.20 -14.23 5.92
C THR A 157 9.30 -13.54 6.93
N ILE A 158 7.99 -13.76 6.83
CA ILE A 158 7.00 -13.30 7.81
C ILE A 158 6.01 -14.41 8.13
N VAL A 159 5.36 -14.29 9.29
CA VAL A 159 4.11 -15.00 9.58
C VAL A 159 2.96 -14.03 9.37
N ALA A 160 1.94 -14.46 8.68
CA ALA A 160 0.79 -13.64 8.39
C ALA A 160 -0.51 -14.43 8.51
N SER A 161 -1.57 -13.74 8.89
CA SER A 161 -2.94 -14.20 8.66
C SER A 161 -3.38 -13.75 7.27
N ILE A 162 -3.89 -14.67 6.47
CA ILE A 162 -4.45 -14.36 5.14
C ILE A 162 -5.92 -14.75 5.08
N LYS A 163 -6.69 -13.97 4.36
CA LYS A 163 -8.10 -14.24 4.05
C LYS A 163 -8.27 -14.35 2.54
N ILE A 164 -8.73 -15.51 2.08
CA ILE A 164 -8.99 -15.75 0.66
C ILE A 164 -10.20 -14.93 0.23
N SER A 165 -10.11 -14.30 -0.94
CA SER A 165 -11.20 -13.52 -1.54
C SER A 165 -12.40 -14.41 -1.85
N LYS A 166 -13.60 -13.94 -1.54
CA LYS A 166 -14.85 -14.62 -1.92
C LYS A 166 -15.14 -14.53 -3.42
N HIS A 167 -14.46 -13.64 -4.13
CA HIS A 167 -14.66 -13.36 -5.55
C HIS A 167 -13.68 -14.13 -6.46
N THR A 168 -12.85 -15.00 -5.89
CA THR A 168 -11.93 -15.81 -6.68
C THR A 168 -12.32 -17.28 -6.62
N ASN A 169 -12.18 -17.97 -7.75
CA ASN A 169 -12.24 -19.42 -7.84
C ASN A 169 -10.86 -20.08 -7.65
N TRP A 170 -9.84 -19.26 -7.38
CA TRP A 170 -8.47 -19.73 -7.26
C TRP A 170 -8.24 -20.50 -5.96
N LYS A 171 -7.79 -21.74 -6.08
CA LYS A 171 -7.39 -22.59 -4.95
C LYS A 171 -5.89 -22.40 -4.68
N ILE A 172 -5.55 -21.75 -3.59
CA ILE A 172 -4.15 -21.58 -3.20
C ILE A 172 -3.61 -22.92 -2.69
N LYS A 173 -2.50 -23.37 -3.29
CA LYS A 173 -1.81 -24.60 -2.88
C LYS A 173 -0.66 -24.28 -1.93
N ASN A 174 -0.29 -25.24 -1.09
CA ASN A 174 0.90 -25.12 -0.24
C ASN A 174 2.16 -24.96 -1.09
N ASN A 175 3.08 -24.11 -0.66
CA ASN A 175 4.32 -23.74 -1.37
C ASN A 175 4.09 -23.06 -2.74
N GLN A 176 2.90 -22.55 -2.99
CA GLN A 176 2.59 -21.85 -4.24
C GLN A 176 3.32 -20.52 -4.33
N ARG A 177 3.85 -20.24 -5.52
CA ARG A 177 4.45 -18.96 -5.88
C ARG A 177 3.36 -17.94 -6.18
N VAL A 178 3.42 -16.78 -5.53
CA VAL A 178 2.44 -15.70 -5.64
C VAL A 178 3.13 -14.35 -5.75
N ARG A 179 2.37 -13.33 -6.13
CA ARG A 179 2.78 -11.92 -6.06
C ARG A 179 2.21 -11.32 -4.78
N THR A 180 3.07 -10.74 -3.95
CA THR A 180 2.66 -9.99 -2.75
C THR A 180 2.85 -8.51 -2.98
N HIS A 181 1.87 -7.72 -2.56
CA HIS A 181 1.89 -6.26 -2.68
C HIS A 181 1.89 -5.65 -1.28
N LEU A 182 3.04 -5.14 -0.86
CA LEU A 182 3.28 -4.45 0.41
C LEU A 182 3.47 -2.96 0.13
N GLY A 183 2.53 -2.12 0.56
CA GLY A 183 2.51 -0.72 0.16
C GLY A 183 2.53 -0.55 -1.35
N THR A 184 3.59 0.07 -1.88
CA THR A 184 3.78 0.27 -3.33
C THR A 184 4.72 -0.76 -3.99
N ARG A 185 5.23 -1.72 -3.20
CA ARG A 185 6.17 -2.74 -3.65
C ARG A 185 5.46 -4.04 -4.03
N GLU A 186 5.81 -4.58 -5.20
CA GLU A 186 5.51 -5.96 -5.58
C GLU A 186 6.73 -6.83 -5.34
N VAL A 187 6.53 -7.97 -4.66
CA VAL A 187 7.55 -8.99 -4.43
C VAL A 187 6.95 -10.37 -4.61
N LEU A 188 7.68 -11.25 -5.28
CA LEU A 188 7.32 -12.66 -5.39
C LEU A 188 7.60 -13.37 -4.07
N ALA A 189 6.70 -14.28 -3.72
CA ALA A 189 6.80 -15.04 -2.48
C ALA A 189 6.26 -16.46 -2.64
N ARG A 190 6.58 -17.32 -1.70
CA ARG A 190 5.99 -18.66 -1.54
C ARG A 190 5.23 -18.72 -0.23
N LEU A 191 4.04 -19.32 -0.29
CA LEU A 191 3.16 -19.48 0.86
C LEU A 191 3.29 -20.88 1.43
N LYS A 192 3.53 -21.00 2.74
CA LYS A 192 3.46 -22.26 3.48
C LYS A 192 2.38 -22.15 4.55
N PHE A 193 1.30 -22.93 4.41
CA PHE A 193 0.24 -22.96 5.39
C PHE A 193 0.73 -23.58 6.70
N LEU A 194 0.41 -22.93 7.82
CA LEU A 194 0.72 -23.42 9.16
C LEU A 194 -0.52 -24.07 9.80
N HIS A 195 -1.61 -23.33 9.84
CA HIS A 195 -2.89 -23.78 10.38
C HIS A 195 -4.04 -23.20 9.57
N THR A 196 -5.12 -23.96 9.48
CA THR A 196 -6.40 -23.52 8.92
C THR A 196 -7.27 -22.99 10.06
N ASN A 197 -7.61 -21.70 10.01
CA ASN A 197 -8.61 -21.12 10.89
C ASN A 197 -9.98 -21.24 10.22
N LYS A 198 -11.08 -21.03 10.97
CA LYS A 198 -12.45 -21.04 10.42
C LYS A 198 -12.60 -19.97 9.32
N GLU A 199 -13.46 -20.21 8.35
CA GLU A 199 -13.94 -19.24 7.36
C GLU A 199 -12.92 -18.70 6.35
N ASN A 200 -12.15 -19.54 5.66
CA ASN A 200 -11.17 -19.12 4.64
C ASN A 200 -10.04 -18.22 5.18
N ASN A 201 -9.80 -18.23 6.48
CA ASN A 201 -8.66 -17.60 7.12
C ASN A 201 -7.56 -18.64 7.38
N TYR A 202 -6.33 -18.29 7.04
CA TYR A 202 -5.18 -19.17 7.18
C TYR A 202 -4.02 -18.41 7.83
N ASN A 203 -3.31 -19.05 8.74
CA ASN A 203 -2.01 -18.57 9.16
C ASN A 203 -0.94 -19.20 8.26
N CYS A 204 -0.09 -18.37 7.69
CA CYS A 204 0.91 -18.77 6.71
C CYS A 204 2.27 -18.23 7.09
N LEU A 205 3.30 -19.03 6.80
CA LEU A 205 4.65 -18.55 6.62
C LEU A 205 4.79 -18.08 5.18
N ILE A 206 5.29 -16.87 4.98
CA ILE A 206 5.49 -16.27 3.67
C ILE A 206 6.98 -16.01 3.49
N HIS A 207 7.57 -16.69 2.49
CA HIS A 207 8.97 -16.49 2.09
C HIS A 207 9.02 -15.63 0.84
N PHE A 208 9.57 -14.43 0.96
CA PHE A 208 9.78 -13.50 -0.14
C PHE A 208 11.06 -13.85 -0.90
N GLU A 209 11.05 -13.74 -2.21
CA GLU A 209 12.23 -13.95 -3.05
C GLU A 209 13.27 -12.82 -2.93
N LYS A 210 12.89 -11.69 -2.33
CA LYS A 210 13.74 -10.54 -2.01
C LYS A 210 13.39 -9.99 -0.65
N LYS A 211 14.36 -9.50 0.10
CA LYS A 211 14.13 -8.83 1.38
C LYS A 211 13.17 -7.64 1.24
N VAL A 212 12.32 -7.47 2.22
CA VAL A 212 11.33 -6.39 2.33
C VAL A 212 11.44 -5.70 3.69
N GLY A 213 11.23 -4.41 3.72
CA GLY A 213 10.95 -3.69 4.96
C GLY A 213 9.50 -3.94 5.35
N VAL A 214 9.24 -4.31 6.58
CA VAL A 214 7.88 -4.65 7.02
C VAL A 214 7.70 -4.41 8.52
N THR A 215 6.46 -4.08 8.91
CA THR A 215 6.05 -3.90 10.29
C THR A 215 4.95 -4.89 10.68
N ILE A 216 4.82 -5.19 11.98
CA ILE A 216 3.70 -5.97 12.50
C ILE A 216 2.39 -5.21 12.22
N ASN A 217 1.31 -5.94 12.00
CA ASN A 217 -0.01 -5.43 11.62
C ASN A 217 -0.11 -4.80 10.22
N GLU A 218 0.95 -4.81 9.44
CA GLU A 218 0.93 -4.31 8.07
C GLU A 218 0.00 -5.13 7.19
N LEU A 219 -0.82 -4.43 6.40
CA LEU A 219 -1.75 -5.07 5.46
C LEU A 219 -1.08 -5.23 4.10
N PHE A 220 -1.37 -6.33 3.43
CA PHE A 220 -0.86 -6.61 2.10
C PHE A 220 -1.88 -7.38 1.26
N LEU A 221 -1.67 -7.38 -0.06
CA LEU A 221 -2.47 -8.16 -1.00
C LEU A 221 -1.64 -9.31 -1.58
N ILE A 222 -2.32 -10.40 -1.90
CA ILE A 222 -1.77 -11.55 -2.62
C ILE A 222 -2.50 -11.66 -3.95
N ARG A 223 -1.71 -11.76 -5.01
CA ARG A 223 -2.21 -12.01 -6.36
C ARG A 223 -1.60 -13.30 -6.90
N SER A 224 -2.35 -13.97 -7.77
CA SER A 224 -1.84 -15.11 -8.51
C SER A 224 -0.67 -14.71 -9.40
N TYR A 225 0.24 -15.65 -9.66
CA TYR A 225 1.40 -15.40 -10.52
C TYR A 225 0.97 -15.14 -11.96
N SER A 226 0.10 -15.98 -12.50
CA SER A 226 -0.50 -15.86 -13.84
C SER A 226 -1.75 -16.74 -13.94
N PRO A 227 -2.87 -16.24 -14.47
CA PRO A 227 -3.16 -14.84 -14.76
C PRO A 227 -3.17 -13.99 -13.48
N MET A 228 -2.96 -12.68 -13.59
CA MET A 228 -2.81 -11.79 -12.44
C MET A 228 -4.18 -11.42 -11.85
N GLU A 229 -4.62 -12.17 -10.84
CA GLU A 229 -5.90 -12.02 -10.14
C GLU A 229 -5.66 -11.81 -8.64
N THR A 230 -6.42 -10.96 -7.98
CA THR A 230 -6.36 -10.80 -6.52
C THR A 230 -7.05 -11.98 -5.85
N ILE A 231 -6.26 -12.79 -5.13
CA ILE A 231 -6.71 -14.06 -4.54
C ILE A 231 -6.88 -14.01 -3.03
N ALA A 232 -6.14 -13.13 -2.36
CA ALA A 232 -6.24 -12.97 -0.90
C ALA A 232 -5.77 -11.58 -0.45
N ASN A 233 -6.16 -11.22 0.76
CA ASN A 233 -5.53 -10.16 1.55
C ASN A 233 -4.89 -10.75 2.80
N GLY A 234 -3.92 -10.05 3.37
CA GLY A 234 -3.21 -10.52 4.54
C GLY A 234 -2.83 -9.42 5.51
N LYS A 235 -2.52 -9.82 6.72
CA LYS A 235 -2.02 -9.00 7.82
C LYS A 235 -0.79 -9.67 8.43
N VAL A 236 0.29 -8.93 8.58
CA VAL A 236 1.52 -9.41 9.20
C VAL A 236 1.30 -9.64 10.69
N LEU A 237 1.59 -10.84 11.17
CA LEU A 237 1.50 -11.24 12.58
C LEU A 237 2.85 -11.26 13.28
N ASP A 238 3.91 -11.70 12.56
CA ASP A 238 5.27 -11.81 13.09
C ASP A 238 6.30 -11.61 11.97
N LEU A 239 7.48 -11.15 12.34
CA LEU A 239 8.58 -10.83 11.42
C LEU A 239 9.55 -11.99 11.17
N GLY A 240 9.17 -13.19 11.55
CA GLY A 240 9.88 -14.44 11.26
C GLY A 240 11.17 -14.68 12.06
N ARG A 241 11.60 -13.74 12.90
CA ARG A 241 12.87 -13.85 13.64
C ARG A 241 12.93 -14.99 14.68
N SER A 242 11.76 -15.44 15.17
CA SER A 242 11.66 -16.44 16.25
C SER A 242 11.14 -17.80 15.80
N ILE A 243 10.64 -17.91 14.57
CA ILE A 243 9.86 -19.08 14.12
C ILE A 243 10.70 -20.10 13.37
N GLU A 244 11.77 -19.70 12.67
CA GLU A 244 12.65 -20.65 11.98
C GLU A 244 13.25 -21.71 12.91
N LYS A 245 13.43 -21.39 14.20
CA LYS A 245 13.99 -22.34 15.18
C LYS A 245 12.96 -23.28 15.82
N LYS A 246 11.64 -23.00 15.74
CA LYS A 246 10.59 -23.81 16.38
C LYS A 246 9.76 -24.67 15.42
N LEU A 247 9.79 -24.40 14.11
CA LEU A 247 9.01 -25.13 13.12
C LEU A 247 9.82 -26.09 12.25
N ILE A 248 11.15 -26.22 12.50
CA ILE A 248 12.05 -27.19 11.86
C ILE A 248 12.25 -28.46 12.75
N LYS A 249 11.50 -28.55 13.84
CA LYS A 249 11.44 -29.79 14.65
C LYS A 249 10.17 -30.55 14.39
#